data_5103680261b5e20191de2a6eacd92190
#
_entry.id   5103680261b5e20191de2a6eacd92190
#
_cell.length_a   1.000
_cell.length_b   1.000
_cell.length_c   1.000
_cell.angle_alpha   90.00
_cell.angle_beta   90.00
_cell.angle_gamma   90.00
#
_symmetry.space_group_name_H-M   'P 1'
#
loop_
_entity.id
_entity.type
_entity.pdbx_description
1 polymer ?
#
loop_
_entity_poly.entity_id
_entity_poly.type
_entity_poly.pdbx_seq_one_letter_code
_entity_poly.pdbx_strand_id
1 'polypeptide(L)'
;MLLLFGLHTSAADKTHYKTVENIAYKTSTDQYVAERCRLDVYYNDTARTAPVVVWFHGGGLTGGSKYVPDELKEKGLTVVAVNYRLLPRVKIDECLDDCAAAVAWVFKNVAHYGGDTR
;
A
#
# COMPACT_ATOMS: atom_id res chain seq x y z
N MET A 1 2.39 35.47 9.44
CA MET A 1 2.87 34.94 8.29
C MET A 1 3.68 33.72 8.47
N LEU A 2 4.53 33.78 9.32
CA LEU A 2 5.32 32.72 9.61
C LEU A 2 4.59 31.49 9.93
N LEU A 3 3.42 31.61 10.47
CA LEU A 3 2.72 30.48 10.89
C LEU A 3 2.43 29.53 9.78
N LEU A 4 2.41 29.97 8.59
CA LEU A 4 2.09 29.13 7.50
C LEU A 4 3.12 28.09 7.20
N PHE A 5 4.31 28.32 7.62
CA PHE A 5 5.38 27.42 7.33
C PHE A 5 5.22 26.08 7.98
N GLY A 6 4.82 26.04 9.20
CA GLY A 6 4.72 24.79 9.90
C GLY A 6 3.69 23.87 9.33
N LEU A 7 2.73 24.42 8.63
CA LEU A 7 1.63 23.62 8.18
C LEU A 7 1.96 22.68 7.04
N HIS A 8 2.71 23.16 6.08
CA HIS A 8 2.95 22.31 4.93
C HIS A 8 4.27 21.60 4.99
N THR A 9 5.10 21.92 5.92
CA THR A 9 6.37 21.23 6.00
C THR A 9 6.25 19.82 6.47
N SER A 10 5.25 19.49 7.28
CA SER A 10 5.14 18.12 7.79
C SER A 10 4.80 17.12 6.69
N ALA A 11 3.96 17.49 5.72
CA ALA A 11 3.63 16.60 4.63
C ALA A 11 4.79 16.44 3.65
N ALA A 12 5.62 17.49 3.50
CA ALA A 12 6.73 17.48 2.58
C ALA A 12 8.04 17.02 3.21
N ASP A 13 8.05 16.74 4.50
CA ASP A 13 9.26 16.34 5.20
C ASP A 13 9.60 14.88 4.92
N LYS A 14 10.59 14.68 4.05
CA LYS A 14 11.01 13.35 3.62
C LYS A 14 11.56 12.48 4.74
N THR A 15 12.06 13.10 5.81
CA THR A 15 12.68 12.33 6.91
C THR A 15 11.69 11.50 7.69
N HIS A 16 10.40 11.84 7.60
CA HIS A 16 9.34 11.11 8.29
C HIS A 16 8.68 10.05 7.44
N TYR A 17 8.99 9.99 6.14
CA TYR A 17 8.40 8.98 5.27
C TYR A 17 9.22 7.70 5.29
N LYS A 18 8.55 6.60 5.47
CA LYS A 18 9.15 5.28 5.58
C LYS A 18 8.37 4.27 4.74
N THR A 19 9.04 3.19 4.37
CA THR A 19 8.40 2.08 3.67
C THR A 19 8.68 0.79 4.42
N VAL A 20 7.63 0.03 4.69
CA VAL A 20 7.75 -1.35 5.15
C VAL A 20 7.39 -2.23 3.98
N GLU A 21 8.29 -3.11 3.58
CA GLU A 21 8.16 -3.89 2.36
C GLU A 21 7.79 -5.34 2.61
N ASN A 22 7.12 -5.91 1.63
CA ASN A 22 6.87 -7.36 1.55
C ASN A 22 6.09 -7.95 2.71
N ILE A 23 5.07 -7.23 3.16
CA ILE A 23 4.16 -7.74 4.20
C ILE A 23 3.19 -8.72 3.55
N ALA A 24 3.11 -9.93 4.10
CA ALA A 24 2.15 -10.92 3.61
C ALA A 24 0.73 -10.53 4.02
N TYR A 25 -0.20 -10.49 3.08
CA TYR A 25 -1.60 -10.23 3.39
C TYR A 25 -2.48 -11.47 3.26
N LYS A 26 -1.91 -12.58 2.82
CA LYS A 26 -2.55 -13.90 2.81
C LYS A 26 -1.59 -14.91 3.40
N THR A 27 -2.15 -15.91 4.08
CA THR A 27 -1.39 -17.04 4.61
C THR A 27 -1.82 -18.29 3.87
N SER A 28 -0.87 -19.01 3.31
CA SER A 28 -1.17 -20.21 2.53
C SER A 28 0.11 -21.04 2.37
N THR A 29 -0.05 -22.35 2.15
CA THR A 29 1.04 -23.23 1.79
C THR A 29 1.36 -23.16 0.29
N ASP A 30 0.49 -22.49 -0.49
CA ASP A 30 0.71 -22.29 -1.92
C ASP A 30 1.88 -21.32 -2.11
N GLN A 31 2.91 -21.79 -2.83
CA GLN A 31 4.12 -20.99 -3.04
C GLN A 31 3.85 -19.70 -3.81
N TYR A 32 2.92 -19.71 -4.77
CA TYR A 32 2.61 -18.52 -5.54
C TYR A 32 1.89 -17.48 -4.70
N VAL A 33 1.05 -17.90 -3.76
CA VAL A 33 0.49 -16.98 -2.76
C VAL A 33 1.60 -16.37 -1.92
N ALA A 34 2.53 -17.19 -1.44
CA ALA A 34 3.63 -16.71 -0.61
C ALA A 34 4.51 -15.71 -1.36
N GLU A 35 4.70 -15.89 -2.65
CA GLU A 35 5.53 -14.99 -3.46
C GLU A 35 4.80 -13.70 -3.81
N ARG A 36 3.55 -13.78 -4.24
CA ARG A 36 2.86 -12.63 -4.83
C ARG A 36 1.92 -11.90 -3.89
N CYS A 37 1.36 -12.57 -2.88
CA CYS A 37 0.39 -11.91 -1.99
C CYS A 37 1.13 -11.11 -0.90
N ARG A 38 1.89 -10.13 -1.34
CA ARG A 38 2.68 -9.23 -0.52
C ARG A 38 2.34 -7.79 -0.86
N LEU A 39 2.47 -6.92 0.12
CA LEU A 39 2.27 -5.49 -0.09
C LEU A 39 3.34 -4.68 0.62
N ASP A 40 3.50 -3.44 0.20
CA ASP A 40 4.36 -2.47 0.84
C ASP A 40 3.50 -1.36 1.41
N VAL A 41 3.90 -0.79 2.53
CA VAL A 41 3.24 0.37 3.11
C VAL A 41 4.22 1.53 3.14
N TYR A 42 3.88 2.60 2.43
CA TYR A 42 4.61 3.87 2.44
C TYR A 42 3.80 4.84 3.30
N TYR A 43 4.41 5.42 4.31
CA TYR A 43 3.68 6.22 5.28
C TYR A 43 4.57 7.26 5.96
N ASN A 44 3.93 8.28 6.53
CA ASN A 44 4.60 9.27 7.36
C ASN A 44 4.49 8.81 8.82
N ASP A 45 5.62 8.62 9.48
CA ASP A 45 5.64 8.04 10.83
C ASP A 45 5.14 8.99 11.92
N THR A 46 4.84 10.25 11.56
CA THR A 46 4.20 11.19 12.47
C THR A 46 2.70 11.34 12.23
N ALA A 47 2.17 10.72 11.18
CA ALA A 47 0.77 10.86 10.82
C ALA A 47 -0.13 10.06 11.76
N ARG A 48 -1.36 10.55 11.98
CA ARG A 48 -2.35 9.90 12.84
C ARG A 48 -3.63 9.51 12.11
N THR A 49 -3.99 10.31 11.10
CA THR A 49 -5.25 10.14 10.38
C THR A 49 -5.04 10.42 8.89
N ALA A 50 -3.97 9.89 8.34
CA ALA A 50 -3.66 10.11 6.92
C ALA A 50 -4.68 9.39 6.03
N PRO A 51 -5.12 10.01 4.95
CA PRO A 51 -5.91 9.30 3.96
C PRO A 51 -5.10 8.12 3.40
N VAL A 52 -5.78 7.04 3.05
CA VAL A 52 -5.16 5.81 2.58
C VAL A 52 -5.46 5.59 1.11
N VAL A 53 -4.42 5.30 0.34
CA VAL A 53 -4.54 4.90 -1.06
C VAL A 53 -4.05 3.46 -1.17
N VAL A 54 -4.88 2.58 -1.71
CA VAL A 54 -4.46 1.22 -2.05
C VAL A 54 -4.18 1.20 -3.54
N TRP A 55 -2.94 0.94 -3.90
CA TRP A 55 -2.48 1.01 -5.28
C TRP A 55 -2.24 -0.39 -5.84
N PHE A 56 -2.95 -0.71 -6.91
CA PHE A 56 -2.77 -1.95 -7.65
C PHE A 56 -2.07 -1.63 -8.97
N HIS A 57 -0.89 -2.20 -9.18
CA HIS A 57 -0.09 -1.90 -10.37
C HIS A 57 -0.77 -2.35 -11.65
N GLY A 58 -0.40 -1.74 -12.77
CA GLY A 58 -0.88 -2.12 -14.09
C GLY A 58 -0.15 -3.36 -14.63
N GLY A 59 -0.45 -3.70 -15.85
CA GLY A 59 0.14 -4.84 -16.55
C GLY A 59 -0.89 -5.81 -17.11
N GLY A 60 -2.16 -5.39 -17.19
CA GLY A 60 -3.22 -6.20 -17.77
C GLY A 60 -3.52 -7.47 -17.00
N LEU A 61 -3.20 -7.52 -15.71
CA LEU A 61 -3.33 -8.67 -14.83
C LEU A 61 -2.40 -9.83 -15.20
N THR A 62 -1.52 -9.65 -16.18
CA THR A 62 -0.60 -10.70 -16.65
C THR A 62 0.86 -10.38 -16.36
N GLY A 63 1.16 -9.20 -15.88
CA GLY A 63 2.52 -8.77 -15.57
C GLY A 63 2.54 -7.63 -14.59
N GLY A 64 3.74 -7.17 -14.26
CA GLY A 64 3.95 -6.05 -13.38
C GLY A 64 4.25 -6.43 -11.94
N SER A 65 4.62 -5.43 -11.16
CA SER A 65 4.96 -5.57 -9.74
C SER A 65 4.58 -4.31 -8.98
N LYS A 66 4.43 -4.46 -7.67
CA LYS A 66 4.07 -3.35 -6.80
C LYS A 66 5.12 -2.26 -6.80
N TYR A 67 4.66 -1.04 -6.73
CA TYR A 67 5.49 0.14 -6.51
C TYR A 67 4.60 1.26 -5.98
N VAL A 68 5.21 2.24 -5.34
CA VAL A 68 4.49 3.45 -4.93
C VAL A 68 4.73 4.51 -6.01
N PRO A 69 3.68 4.99 -6.69
CA PRO A 69 3.85 6.04 -7.70
C PRO A 69 4.47 7.30 -7.07
N ASP A 70 5.41 7.90 -7.77
CA ASP A 70 6.07 9.10 -7.26
C ASP A 70 5.08 10.24 -7.01
N GLU A 71 4.02 10.31 -7.80
CA GLU A 71 2.97 11.31 -7.65
C GLU A 71 2.21 11.21 -6.33
N LEU A 72 2.27 10.06 -5.67
CA LEU A 72 1.61 9.85 -4.37
C LEU A 72 2.55 10.04 -3.19
N LYS A 73 3.84 10.22 -3.45
CA LYS A 73 4.83 10.34 -2.37
C LYS A 73 4.85 11.75 -1.78
N GLU A 74 5.10 11.83 -0.51
CA GLU A 74 5.27 13.09 0.22
C GLU A 74 4.05 14.01 0.12
N LYS A 75 2.86 13.42 0.09
CA LYS A 75 1.58 14.14 -0.04
C LYS A 75 0.70 14.01 1.21
N GLY A 76 1.24 13.52 2.31
CA GLY A 76 0.44 13.29 3.51
C GLY A 76 -0.44 12.05 3.44
N LEU A 77 -0.14 11.13 2.53
CA LEU A 77 -0.92 9.91 2.32
C LEU A 77 -0.20 8.70 2.90
N THR A 78 -0.96 7.71 3.33
CA THR A 78 -0.47 6.36 3.52
C THR A 78 -0.81 5.58 2.25
N VAL A 79 0.20 5.02 1.59
CA VAL A 79 0.01 4.30 0.33
C VAL A 79 0.35 2.84 0.52
N VAL A 80 -0.59 1.96 0.19
CA VAL A 80 -0.40 0.52 0.25
C VAL A 80 -0.29 0.01 -1.18
N ALA A 81 0.89 -0.44 -1.56
CA ALA A 81 1.18 -0.94 -2.91
C ALA A 81 1.14 -2.46 -2.89
N VAL A 82 0.33 -3.05 -3.74
CA VAL A 82 -0.06 -4.46 -3.65
C VAL A 82 0.43 -5.26 -4.83
N ASN A 83 1.07 -6.41 -4.56
CA ASN A 83 1.24 -7.49 -5.53
C ASN A 83 0.07 -8.46 -5.41
N TYR A 84 -0.33 -9.02 -6.51
CA TYR A 84 -1.39 -10.03 -6.58
C TYR A 84 -0.96 -11.10 -7.59
N ARG A 85 -1.54 -12.30 -7.47
CA ARG A 85 -1.20 -13.39 -8.41
C ARG A 85 -1.71 -13.03 -9.80
N LEU A 86 -0.96 -13.44 -10.81
CA LEU A 86 -1.15 -13.02 -12.19
C LEU A 86 -1.70 -14.13 -13.06
N LEU A 87 -2.49 -13.73 -14.06
CA LEU A 87 -2.94 -14.62 -15.13
C LEU A 87 -1.76 -14.95 -16.04
N PRO A 88 -1.72 -16.11 -16.68
CA PRO A 88 -2.70 -17.18 -16.61
C PRO A 88 -2.41 -18.23 -15.54
N ARG A 89 -1.43 -18.02 -14.64
CA ARG A 89 -1.12 -18.99 -13.58
C ARG A 89 -2.28 -19.16 -12.61
N VAL A 90 -3.10 -18.12 -12.43
CA VAL A 90 -4.35 -18.20 -11.70
C VAL A 90 -5.47 -17.72 -12.60
N LYS A 91 -6.71 -17.97 -12.20
CA LYS A 91 -7.90 -17.45 -12.87
C LYS A 91 -8.21 -16.04 -12.38
N ILE A 92 -9.05 -15.32 -13.11
CA ILE A 92 -9.40 -13.93 -12.78
C ILE A 92 -10.02 -13.81 -11.39
N ASP A 93 -10.86 -14.76 -10.99
CA ASP A 93 -11.49 -14.75 -9.69
C ASP A 93 -10.49 -14.91 -8.56
N GLU A 94 -9.44 -15.69 -8.75
CA GLU A 94 -8.36 -15.82 -7.77
C GLU A 94 -7.55 -14.54 -7.65
N CYS A 95 -7.30 -13.87 -8.78
CA CYS A 95 -6.63 -12.59 -8.80
C CYS A 95 -7.45 -11.54 -8.03
N LEU A 96 -8.76 -11.49 -8.28
CA LEU A 96 -9.65 -10.56 -7.58
C LEU A 96 -9.75 -10.89 -6.10
N ASP A 97 -9.70 -12.16 -5.75
CA ASP A 97 -9.69 -12.59 -4.36
C ASP A 97 -8.46 -12.06 -3.62
N ASP A 98 -7.31 -12.08 -4.27
CA ASP A 98 -6.09 -11.50 -3.71
C ASP A 98 -6.26 -10.00 -3.46
N CYS A 99 -6.82 -9.27 -4.43
CA CYS A 99 -7.05 -7.85 -4.27
C CYS A 99 -8.00 -7.56 -3.11
N ALA A 100 -9.07 -8.35 -2.98
CA ALA A 100 -10.01 -8.21 -1.87
C ALA A 100 -9.33 -8.50 -0.53
N ALA A 101 -8.47 -9.52 -0.48
CA ALA A 101 -7.73 -9.85 0.73
C ALA A 101 -6.77 -8.72 1.14
N ALA A 102 -6.15 -8.08 0.17
CA ALA A 102 -5.27 -6.93 0.44
C ALA A 102 -6.07 -5.76 1.04
N VAL A 103 -7.24 -5.46 0.49
CA VAL A 103 -8.11 -4.41 1.03
C VAL A 103 -8.55 -4.75 2.45
N ALA A 104 -8.89 -6.01 2.71
CA ALA A 104 -9.26 -6.46 4.06
C ALA A 104 -8.09 -6.27 5.04
N TRP A 105 -6.87 -6.58 4.60
CA TRP A 105 -5.68 -6.34 5.39
C TRP A 105 -5.54 -4.85 5.76
N VAL A 106 -5.79 -3.97 4.80
CA VAL A 106 -5.72 -2.52 5.03
C VAL A 106 -6.67 -2.10 6.14
N PHE A 107 -7.93 -2.52 6.07
CA PHE A 107 -8.90 -2.17 7.11
C PHE A 107 -8.47 -2.63 8.50
N LYS A 108 -7.80 -3.77 8.59
CA LYS A 108 -7.38 -4.32 9.88
C LYS A 108 -6.10 -3.71 10.42
N ASN A 109 -5.21 -3.24 9.54
CA ASN A 109 -3.83 -2.98 9.96
C ASN A 109 -3.32 -1.57 9.70
N VAL A 110 -3.94 -0.81 8.79
CA VAL A 110 -3.34 0.45 8.34
C VAL A 110 -3.26 1.51 9.43
N ALA A 111 -4.06 1.41 10.48
CA ALA A 111 -3.99 2.34 11.60
C ALA A 111 -2.61 2.32 12.29
N HIS A 112 -1.91 1.18 12.24
CA HIS A 112 -0.54 1.09 12.78
C HIS A 112 0.44 1.95 12.01
N TYR A 113 0.06 2.38 10.81
CA TYR A 113 0.87 3.21 9.93
C TYR A 113 0.28 4.61 9.77
N GLY A 114 -0.54 5.02 10.73
CA GLY A 114 -1.14 6.35 10.74
C GLY A 114 -2.26 6.56 9.72
N GLY A 115 -2.73 5.50 9.08
CA GLY A 115 -3.81 5.59 8.10
C GLY A 115 -5.18 5.62 8.75
N ASP A 116 -6.11 6.30 8.09
CA ASP A 116 -7.50 6.41 8.55
C ASP A 116 -8.42 5.70 7.55
N THR A 117 -9.20 4.75 8.05
CA THR A 117 -10.13 3.95 7.23
C THR A 117 -11.58 4.39 7.39
N ARG A 118 -11.83 5.49 8.06
CA ARG A 118 -13.21 6.00 8.28
C ARG A 118 -13.73 6.83 7.13
#